data_02e0b8f210943aec591215a5cc72f75b
#
_entry.id   02e0b8f210943aec591215a5cc72f75b
#
_cell.length_a   1.000
_cell.length_b   1.000
_cell.length_c   1.000
_cell.angle_alpha   90.00
_cell.angle_beta   90.00
_cell.angle_gamma   90.00
#
_symmetry.space_group_name_H-M   'P 1'
#
loop_
_entity.id
_entity.type
_entity.pdbx_description
1 polymer ?
#
loop_
_entity_poly.entity_id
_entity_poly.type
_entity_poly.pdbx_seq_one_letter_code
_entity_poly.pdbx_strand_id
1 'polypeptide(L)'
;MVTLMKTIAVALLAGAVVVAGQAPPSAGGVENGKKLYAKNGCAECHGLEGQGAPTSGPRIGPNPLPIAAFIKYVRAPKNQMPPYTGKVMSDQELTDVRAFLAARPKPAAATVLAP
;
A
#
# COMPACT_ATOMS: atom_id res chain seq x y z
N MET A 1 -6.75 -70.54 -30.10
CA MET A 1 -7.58 -69.31 -30.00
C MET A 1 -6.97 -68.38 -28.91
N VAL A 2 -6.33 -67.34 -29.31
CA VAL A 2 -5.67 -66.42 -28.37
C VAL A 2 -6.60 -65.23 -28.18
N THR A 3 -7.16 -65.12 -26.99
CA THR A 3 -8.05 -64.02 -26.64
C THR A 3 -7.21 -62.81 -26.18
N LEU A 4 -7.20 -61.77 -27.00
CA LEU A 4 -6.48 -60.54 -26.74
C LEU A 4 -7.28 -59.65 -25.74
N MET A 5 -6.89 -59.67 -24.50
CA MET A 5 -7.43 -58.73 -23.50
C MET A 5 -6.80 -57.32 -23.70
N LYS A 6 -7.60 -56.39 -24.20
CA LYS A 6 -7.24 -54.97 -24.26
C LYS A 6 -7.42 -54.35 -22.88
N THR A 7 -6.34 -54.08 -22.19
CA THR A 7 -6.35 -53.26 -20.97
C THR A 7 -6.43 -51.78 -21.36
N ILE A 8 -7.55 -51.12 -21.03
CA ILE A 8 -7.72 -49.69 -21.17
C ILE A 8 -7.09 -49.03 -19.94
N ALA A 9 -5.97 -48.38 -20.13
CA ALA A 9 -5.38 -47.55 -19.11
C ALA A 9 -6.12 -46.20 -19.07
N VAL A 10 -6.90 -45.99 -18.03
CA VAL A 10 -7.51 -44.68 -17.75
C VAL A 10 -6.45 -43.80 -17.07
N ALA A 11 -5.91 -42.84 -17.80
CA ALA A 11 -5.02 -41.83 -17.24
C ALA A 11 -5.87 -40.78 -16.51
N LEU A 12 -5.85 -40.80 -15.17
CA LEU A 12 -6.39 -39.75 -14.33
C LEU A 12 -5.43 -38.52 -14.40
N LEU A 13 -5.82 -37.51 -15.17
CA LEU A 13 -5.20 -36.19 -15.11
C LEU A 13 -5.64 -35.52 -13.81
N ALA A 14 -4.79 -35.60 -12.79
CA ALA A 14 -4.93 -34.76 -11.60
C ALA A 14 -4.60 -33.33 -11.98
N GLY A 15 -5.62 -32.50 -12.23
CA GLY A 15 -5.48 -31.06 -12.40
C GLY A 15 -5.05 -30.42 -11.09
N ALA A 16 -3.79 -30.03 -11.00
CA ALA A 16 -3.31 -29.20 -9.89
C ALA A 16 -3.93 -27.81 -10.03
N VAL A 17 -4.90 -27.50 -9.18
CA VAL A 17 -5.39 -26.11 -9.03
C VAL A 17 -4.30 -25.32 -8.32
N VAL A 18 -3.52 -24.56 -9.08
CA VAL A 18 -2.59 -23.58 -8.53
C VAL A 18 -3.43 -22.44 -7.98
N VAL A 19 -3.65 -22.43 -6.68
CA VAL A 19 -4.15 -21.25 -5.99
C VAL A 19 -3.03 -20.22 -6.04
N ALA A 20 -3.16 -19.25 -6.94
CA ALA A 20 -2.26 -18.11 -6.98
C ALA A 20 -2.50 -17.28 -5.70
N GLY A 21 -1.79 -17.60 -4.63
CA GLY A 21 -1.71 -16.75 -3.46
C GLY A 21 -1.09 -15.43 -3.89
N GLN A 22 -1.74 -14.31 -3.60
CA GLN A 22 -1.17 -13.01 -3.85
C GLN A 22 0.10 -12.87 -2.99
N ALA A 23 1.23 -12.57 -3.63
CA ALA A 23 2.46 -12.30 -2.91
C ALA A 23 2.25 -11.10 -1.98
N PRO A 24 2.84 -11.10 -0.76
CA PRO A 24 2.77 -9.93 0.11
C PRO A 24 3.37 -8.72 -0.62
N PRO A 25 2.89 -7.49 -0.29
CA PRO A 25 3.44 -6.28 -0.89
C PRO A 25 4.96 -6.23 -0.73
N SER A 26 5.67 -5.96 -1.81
CA SER A 26 7.12 -5.73 -1.78
C SER A 26 7.45 -4.45 -1.02
N ALA A 27 8.73 -4.27 -0.63
CA ALA A 27 9.19 -3.00 -0.07
C ALA A 27 8.79 -1.84 -1.00
N GLY A 28 8.20 -0.78 -0.42
CA GLY A 28 7.57 0.30 -1.20
C GLY A 28 8.54 1.10 -2.06
N GLY A 29 8.10 1.50 -3.23
CA GLY A 29 8.81 2.39 -4.14
C GLY A 29 8.58 3.86 -3.78
N VAL A 30 9.61 4.55 -3.29
CA VAL A 30 9.54 5.96 -2.85
C VAL A 30 9.06 6.90 -3.98
N GLU A 31 9.61 6.75 -5.17
CA GLU A 31 9.26 7.61 -6.31
C GLU A 31 7.83 7.36 -6.81
N ASN A 32 7.41 6.11 -6.86
CA ASN A 32 6.03 5.78 -7.19
C ASN A 32 5.08 6.28 -6.11
N GLY A 33 5.45 6.12 -4.85
CA GLY A 33 4.69 6.64 -3.71
C GLY A 33 4.49 8.16 -3.77
N LYS A 34 5.52 8.91 -4.17
CA LYS A 34 5.41 10.35 -4.38
C LYS A 34 4.36 10.70 -5.44
N LYS A 35 4.39 10.01 -6.57
CA LYS A 35 3.41 10.22 -7.66
C LYS A 35 1.99 9.89 -7.21
N LEU A 36 1.82 8.77 -6.52
CA LEU A 36 0.52 8.33 -6.00
C LEU A 36 -0.02 9.27 -4.93
N TYR A 37 0.84 9.76 -4.04
CA TYR A 37 0.51 10.72 -3.00
C TYR A 37 -0.07 12.02 -3.57
N ALA A 38 0.58 12.56 -4.61
CA ALA A 38 0.08 13.74 -5.30
C ALA A 38 -1.19 13.45 -6.10
N LYS A 39 -1.20 12.37 -6.89
CA LYS A 39 -2.31 12.01 -7.78
C LYS A 39 -3.62 11.76 -7.03
N ASN A 40 -3.54 11.18 -5.84
CA ASN A 40 -4.73 10.80 -5.06
C ASN A 40 -5.16 11.87 -4.03
N GLY A 41 -4.59 13.06 -4.11
CA GLY A 41 -5.02 14.20 -3.31
C GLY A 41 -4.57 14.18 -1.84
N CYS A 42 -3.66 13.29 -1.44
CA CYS A 42 -3.14 13.24 -0.08
C CYS A 42 -2.49 14.56 0.33
N ALA A 43 -1.77 15.17 -0.60
CA ALA A 43 -1.06 16.43 -0.39
C ALA A 43 -1.97 17.62 -0.08
N GLU A 44 -3.23 17.59 -0.52
CA GLU A 44 -4.19 18.68 -0.32
C GLU A 44 -4.48 18.93 1.17
N CYS A 45 -4.51 17.86 1.95
CA CYS A 45 -4.76 17.94 3.39
C CYS A 45 -3.48 17.77 4.23
N HIS A 46 -2.58 16.89 3.80
CA HIS A 46 -1.39 16.54 4.58
C HIS A 46 -0.12 17.32 4.19
N GLY A 47 -0.20 18.16 3.15
CA GLY A 47 0.93 18.92 2.63
C GLY A 47 1.79 18.09 1.67
N LEU A 48 2.60 18.75 0.84
CA LEU A 48 3.42 18.14 -0.21
C LEU A 48 4.43 17.11 0.32
N GLU A 49 4.88 17.28 1.54
CA GLU A 49 5.86 16.42 2.22
C GLU A 49 5.25 15.63 3.40
N GLY A 50 3.94 15.59 3.51
CA GLY A 50 3.27 14.97 4.65
C GLY A 50 3.46 15.72 5.97
N GLN A 51 3.84 16.98 5.90
CA GLN A 51 4.11 17.82 7.08
C GLN A 51 2.87 18.20 7.85
N GLY A 52 1.69 18.06 7.24
CA GLY A 52 0.42 18.48 7.83
C GLY A 52 0.21 19.99 7.82
N ALA A 53 -0.97 20.39 8.24
CA ALA A 53 -1.34 21.78 8.49
C ALA A 53 -2.40 21.85 9.60
N PRO A 54 -2.48 22.96 10.37
CA PRO A 54 -3.33 23.05 11.56
C PRO A 54 -4.82 22.79 11.30
N THR A 55 -5.31 23.13 10.12
CA THR A 55 -6.75 23.09 9.78
C THR A 55 -7.13 22.05 8.74
N SER A 56 -6.18 21.40 8.08
CA SER A 56 -6.48 20.51 6.95
C SER A 56 -6.16 19.04 7.22
N GLY A 57 -5.07 18.73 7.88
CA GLY A 57 -4.71 17.35 8.21
C GLY A 57 -3.45 17.24 9.05
N PRO A 58 -3.32 16.15 9.81
CA PRO A 58 -2.16 15.95 10.67
C PRO A 58 -0.90 15.66 9.86
N ARG A 59 0.26 15.86 10.51
CA ARG A 59 1.54 15.38 10.00
C ARG A 59 1.54 13.85 9.91
N ILE A 60 1.94 13.32 8.77
CA ILE A 60 2.05 11.88 8.51
C ILE A 60 3.44 11.46 8.01
N GLY A 61 4.34 12.37 7.79
CA GLY A 61 5.76 12.14 7.50
C GLY A 61 6.67 12.91 8.48
N PRO A 62 7.88 12.41 8.75
CA PRO A 62 8.55 11.22 8.22
C PRO A 62 8.24 9.91 8.95
N ASN A 63 7.41 9.90 9.96
CA ASN A 63 7.09 8.73 10.78
C ASN A 63 5.63 8.27 10.55
N PRO A 64 5.30 7.70 9.36
CA PRO A 64 3.98 7.16 9.13
C PRO A 64 3.72 5.94 10.00
N LEU A 65 2.45 5.60 10.19
CA LEU A 65 2.05 4.37 10.88
C LEU A 65 2.74 3.14 10.29
N PRO A 66 2.95 2.07 11.07
CA PRO A 66 3.35 0.77 10.54
C PRO A 66 2.43 0.34 9.39
N ILE A 67 2.95 -0.37 8.40
CA ILE A 67 2.24 -0.60 7.12
C ILE A 67 0.83 -1.19 7.29
N ALA A 68 0.65 -2.17 8.15
CA ALA A 68 -0.66 -2.77 8.37
C ALA A 68 -1.67 -1.77 8.97
N ALA A 69 -1.24 -0.95 9.91
CA ALA A 69 -2.05 0.09 10.51
C ALA A 69 -2.32 1.24 9.53
N PHE A 70 -1.34 1.57 8.69
CA PHE A 70 -1.46 2.57 7.65
C PHE A 70 -2.55 2.19 6.63
N ILE A 71 -2.48 0.99 6.08
CA ILE A 71 -3.47 0.48 5.13
C ILE A 71 -4.86 0.44 5.79
N LYS A 72 -4.96 -0.12 6.99
CA LYS A 72 -6.23 -0.19 7.73
C LYS A 72 -6.86 1.19 7.93
N TYR A 73 -6.04 2.18 8.32
CA TYR A 73 -6.53 3.54 8.54
C TYR A 73 -7.02 4.19 7.25
N VAL A 74 -6.26 4.07 6.16
CA VAL A 74 -6.63 4.66 4.87
C VAL A 74 -7.90 4.03 4.29
N ARG A 75 -8.15 2.75 4.55
CA ARG A 75 -9.39 2.05 4.16
C ARG A 75 -10.63 2.52 4.93
N ALA A 76 -10.46 2.82 6.21
CA ALA A 76 -11.55 3.24 7.11
C ALA A 76 -11.08 4.39 8.02
N PRO A 77 -10.83 5.59 7.45
CA PRO A 77 -10.32 6.71 8.21
C PRO A 77 -11.38 7.31 9.12
N LYS A 78 -10.92 8.14 10.05
CA LYS A 78 -11.78 8.95 10.93
C LYS A 78 -11.84 10.39 10.43
N ASN A 79 -12.83 11.13 10.92
CA ASN A 79 -13.04 12.54 10.64
C ASN A 79 -13.28 12.83 9.14
N GLN A 80 -12.64 13.86 8.62
CA GLN A 80 -12.89 14.35 7.25
C GLN A 80 -12.06 13.66 6.17
N MET A 81 -11.14 12.78 6.54
CA MET A 81 -10.35 12.05 5.55
C MET A 81 -11.25 11.10 4.75
N PRO A 82 -11.26 11.15 3.41
CA PRO A 82 -12.04 10.21 2.62
C PRO A 82 -11.41 8.80 2.65
N PRO A 83 -12.23 7.74 2.60
CA PRO A 83 -11.74 6.39 2.50
C PRO A 83 -11.21 6.07 1.10
N TYR A 84 -10.10 5.37 1.03
CA TYR A 84 -9.55 4.85 -0.22
C TYR A 84 -9.72 3.34 -0.26
N THR A 85 -10.61 2.86 -1.11
CA THR A 85 -10.86 1.43 -1.29
C THR A 85 -9.75 0.76 -2.10
N GLY A 86 -9.68 -0.57 -2.09
CA GLY A 86 -8.75 -1.33 -2.91
C GLY A 86 -8.94 -1.14 -4.42
N LYS A 87 -10.10 -0.64 -4.85
CA LYS A 87 -10.36 -0.27 -6.25
C LYS A 87 -9.69 1.04 -6.66
N VAL A 88 -9.50 1.95 -5.71
CA VAL A 88 -8.87 3.26 -5.94
C VAL A 88 -7.35 3.14 -5.78
N MET A 89 -6.89 2.48 -4.72
CA MET A 89 -5.48 2.25 -4.43
C MET A 89 -5.29 0.84 -3.88
N SER A 90 -4.41 0.07 -4.51
CA SER A 90 -4.02 -1.25 -4.01
C SER A 90 -3.21 -1.16 -2.71
N ASP A 91 -3.05 -2.28 -2.02
CA ASP A 91 -2.19 -2.34 -0.83
C ASP A 91 -0.72 -2.07 -1.18
N GLN A 92 -0.27 -2.49 -2.38
CA GLN A 92 1.07 -2.16 -2.86
C GLN A 92 1.23 -0.66 -3.10
N GLU A 93 0.26 -0.01 -3.71
CA GLU A 93 0.29 1.44 -3.92
C GLU A 93 0.30 2.21 -2.60
N LEU A 94 -0.46 1.77 -1.61
CA LEU A 94 -0.40 2.33 -0.26
C LEU A 94 0.95 2.08 0.42
N THR A 95 1.57 0.93 0.16
CA THR A 95 2.92 0.63 0.64
C THR A 95 3.95 1.58 0.03
N ASP A 96 3.81 1.90 -1.24
CA ASP A 96 4.66 2.87 -1.94
C ASP A 96 4.46 4.29 -1.36
N VAL A 97 3.22 4.71 -1.14
CA VAL A 97 2.92 6.01 -0.50
C VAL A 97 3.53 6.09 0.90
N ARG A 98 3.41 5.02 1.68
CA ARG A 98 4.02 4.96 3.01
C ARG A 98 5.55 5.07 2.93
N ALA A 99 6.18 4.41 1.97
CA ALA A 99 7.62 4.50 1.76
C ALA A 99 8.08 5.91 1.41
N PHE A 100 7.31 6.62 0.58
CA PHE A 100 7.53 8.03 0.30
C PHE A 100 7.49 8.88 1.57
N LEU A 101 6.46 8.71 2.40
CA LEU A 101 6.32 9.44 3.65
C LEU A 101 7.43 9.13 4.65
N ALA A 102 7.83 7.87 4.76
CA ALA A 102 8.93 7.45 5.64
C ALA A 102 10.28 8.01 5.21
N ALA A 103 10.47 8.27 3.93
CA ALA A 103 11.69 8.84 3.36
C ALA A 103 11.78 10.37 3.48
N ARG A 104 10.76 11.03 4.05
CA ARG A 104 10.80 12.49 4.23
C ARG A 104 11.85 12.89 5.25
N PRO A 105 12.53 14.01 5.05
CA PRO A 105 13.49 14.53 6.02
C PRO A 105 12.77 14.87 7.33
N LYS A 106 13.45 14.71 8.45
CA LYS A 106 12.95 15.21 9.72
C LYS A 106 12.81 16.74 9.63
N PRO A 107 11.75 17.30 10.23
CA PRO A 107 11.65 18.75 10.33
C PRO A 107 12.90 19.33 10.99
N ALA A 108 13.39 20.45 10.47
CA ALA A 108 14.42 21.20 11.16
C ALA A 108 13.95 21.50 12.59
N ALA A 109 14.85 21.41 13.56
CA ALA A 109 14.55 21.88 14.90
C ALA A 109 14.15 23.36 14.81
N ALA A 110 13.05 23.73 15.45
CA ALA A 110 12.64 25.13 15.50
C ALA A 110 13.79 25.91 16.15
N THR A 111 14.47 26.72 15.37
CA THR A 111 15.41 27.69 15.92
C THR A 111 14.55 28.76 16.58
N VAL A 112 14.47 28.72 17.89
CA VAL A 112 13.91 29.84 18.64
C VAL A 112 14.85 31.01 18.39
N LEU A 113 14.39 31.95 17.57
CA LEU A 113 15.06 33.24 17.47
C LEU A 113 14.89 33.89 18.85
N ALA A 114 15.97 33.84 19.61
CA ALA A 114 16.00 34.62 20.87
C ALA A 114 15.77 36.08 20.54
N PRO A 115 14.96 36.79 21.32
CA PRO A 115 14.69 38.23 21.13
C PRO A 115 15.95 39.06 21.28
#